data_e224da851b0b5dc26183b1b56c0eb98b
#
_entry.id   e224da851b0b5dc26183b1b56c0eb98b
#
_cell.length_a   1.000
_cell.length_b   1.000
_cell.length_c   1.000
_cell.angle_alpha   90.00
_cell.angle_beta   90.00
_cell.angle_gamma   90.00
#
_symmetry.space_group_name_H-M   'P 1'
#
loop_
_entity.id
_entity.type
_entity.pdbx_description
1 polymer ?
#
loop_
_entity_poly.entity_id
_entity_poly.type
_entity_poly.pdbx_seq_one_letter_code
_entity_poly.pdbx_strand_id
1 'polypeptide(L)'
;MSTPVKFDPAIHSIGLSRDLVASMVTEQPDPPVPVDGITIGIATMTQNSPHGGEMHADGDEVLYLISGKVKIVLLDSGEKDIEMRAGDGLVVPKGTWHRVDILEPSQIVYATPGPNNKFRPVATDE
;
A
#
# COMPACT_ATOMS: atom_id res chain seq x y z
N MET A 1 17.50 15.32 -7.07
CA MET A 1 17.96 16.00 -5.86
C MET A 1 19.47 15.86 -5.78
N SER A 2 20.21 16.94 -5.66
CA SER A 2 21.66 16.90 -5.58
C SER A 2 22.20 16.86 -4.15
N THR A 3 21.34 17.14 -3.17
CA THR A 3 21.66 17.06 -1.74
C THR A 3 20.59 16.25 -1.03
N PRO A 4 20.93 15.60 0.11
CA PRO A 4 19.93 14.88 0.88
C PRO A 4 18.79 15.80 1.33
N VAL A 5 17.57 15.31 1.23
CA VAL A 5 16.35 16.04 1.61
C VAL A 5 15.63 15.24 2.68
N LYS A 6 15.39 15.90 3.81
CA LYS A 6 14.58 15.34 4.90
C LYS A 6 13.10 15.64 4.62
N PHE A 7 12.23 14.69 4.88
CA PHE A 7 10.78 14.89 4.74
C PHE A 7 10.07 14.23 5.92
N ASP A 8 8.80 14.63 6.12
CA ASP A 8 7.94 14.05 7.13
C ASP A 8 7.04 12.99 6.49
N PRO A 9 7.22 11.69 6.84
CA PRO A 9 6.39 10.62 6.25
C PRO A 9 4.91 10.71 6.60
N ALA A 10 4.53 11.49 7.62
CA ALA A 10 3.12 11.73 7.93
C ALA A 10 2.46 12.68 6.92
N ILE A 11 3.26 13.43 6.16
CA ILE A 11 2.77 14.43 5.20
C ILE A 11 2.99 13.97 3.76
N HIS A 12 4.14 13.35 3.49
CA HIS A 12 4.54 12.95 2.14
C HIS A 12 4.87 11.48 2.05
N SER A 13 4.56 10.88 0.91
CA SER A 13 5.19 9.65 0.45
C SER A 13 6.23 9.99 -0.62
N ILE A 14 7.01 8.99 -1.01
CA ILE A 14 8.05 9.14 -2.04
C ILE A 14 7.65 8.34 -3.27
N GLY A 15 7.68 9.01 -4.43
CA GLY A 15 7.63 8.33 -5.71
C GLY A 15 9.04 8.07 -6.20
N LEU A 16 9.36 6.82 -6.46
CA LEU A 16 10.63 6.41 -7.05
C LEU A 16 10.35 5.97 -8.48
N SER A 17 10.81 6.76 -9.45
CA SER A 17 10.58 6.49 -10.86
C SER A 17 11.31 5.21 -11.30
N ARG A 18 11.00 4.74 -12.52
CA ARG A 18 11.70 3.59 -13.10
C ARG A 18 13.20 3.82 -13.25
N ASP A 19 13.61 5.08 -13.38
CA ASP A 19 15.01 5.49 -13.42
C ASP A 19 15.64 5.67 -12.03
N LEU A 20 14.90 5.30 -10.97
CA LEU A 20 15.33 5.40 -9.58
C LEU A 20 15.55 6.84 -9.13
N VAL A 21 14.78 7.77 -9.66
CA VAL A 21 14.77 9.16 -9.23
C VAL A 21 13.60 9.37 -8.27
N ALA A 22 13.90 9.88 -7.09
CA ALA A 22 12.91 10.13 -6.06
C ALA A 22 12.26 11.51 -6.21
N SER A 23 10.96 11.56 -5.96
CA SER A 23 10.17 12.79 -5.86
C SER A 23 9.21 12.70 -4.71
N MET A 24 8.80 13.86 -4.17
CA MET A 24 7.78 13.87 -3.12
C MET A 24 6.39 13.78 -3.74
N VAL A 25 5.57 12.92 -3.15
CA VAL A 25 4.18 12.75 -3.52
C VAL A 25 3.32 13.22 -2.36
N THR A 26 2.35 14.08 -2.67
CA THR A 26 1.36 14.53 -1.68
C THR A 26 0.03 13.83 -1.93
N GLU A 27 -0.78 13.72 -0.89
CA GLU A 27 -2.12 13.12 -1.00
C GLU A 27 -3.08 13.97 -1.82
N GLN A 28 -2.67 15.17 -2.21
CA GLN A 28 -3.46 16.08 -3.02
C GLN A 28 -2.85 16.20 -4.42
N PRO A 29 -3.66 16.18 -5.49
CA PRO A 29 -5.12 15.97 -5.47
C PRO A 29 -5.52 14.56 -5.06
N ASP A 30 -6.76 14.36 -4.69
CA ASP A 30 -7.30 13.06 -4.31
C ASP A 30 -8.21 12.54 -5.45
N PRO A 31 -7.90 11.38 -6.08
CA PRO A 31 -6.74 10.52 -5.79
C PRO A 31 -5.42 11.16 -6.23
N PRO A 32 -4.31 10.81 -5.59
CA PRO A 32 -3.00 11.34 -5.97
C PRO A 32 -2.62 10.91 -7.39
N VAL A 33 -1.74 11.71 -8.01
CA VAL A 33 -1.24 11.39 -9.35
C VAL A 33 -0.47 10.08 -9.30
N PRO A 34 -0.80 9.11 -10.18
CA PRO A 34 -0.09 7.83 -10.20
C PRO A 34 1.41 8.01 -10.52
N VAL A 35 2.25 7.25 -9.83
CA VAL A 35 3.68 7.21 -10.04
C VAL A 35 4.02 6.05 -10.98
N ASP A 36 4.71 6.33 -12.07
CA ASP A 36 5.27 5.30 -12.94
C ASP A 36 6.59 4.79 -12.32
N GLY A 37 6.46 3.82 -11.46
CA GLY A 37 7.54 3.30 -10.63
C GLY A 37 6.97 2.74 -9.34
N ILE A 38 7.54 3.14 -8.21
CA ILE A 38 7.14 2.67 -6.88
C ILE A 38 6.81 3.87 -6.00
N THR A 39 5.70 3.78 -5.28
CA THR A 39 5.38 4.73 -4.21
C THR A 39 5.72 4.09 -2.87
N ILE A 40 6.53 4.78 -2.07
CA ILE A 40 6.94 4.31 -0.74
C ILE A 40 6.41 5.28 0.30
N GLY A 41 5.73 4.76 1.30
CA GLY A 41 5.18 5.59 2.35
C GLY A 41 4.84 4.82 3.61
N ILE A 42 4.30 5.54 4.59
CA ILE A 42 3.78 4.97 5.82
C ILE A 42 2.29 5.31 5.90
N ALA A 43 1.47 4.27 6.01
CA ALA A 43 0.03 4.43 6.25
C ALA A 43 -0.25 4.21 7.74
N THR A 44 -0.93 5.17 8.36
CA THR A 44 -1.47 5.02 9.72
C THR A 44 -2.95 4.75 9.59
N MET A 45 -3.39 3.57 10.00
CA MET A 45 -4.75 3.11 9.76
C MET A 45 -5.43 2.66 11.06
N THR A 46 -6.62 3.20 11.30
CA THR A 46 -7.46 2.83 12.44
C THR A 46 -8.67 2.01 12.02
N GLN A 47 -8.97 2.01 10.72
CA GLN A 47 -10.09 1.28 10.13
C GLN A 47 -9.72 0.82 8.72
N ASN A 48 -10.49 -0.09 8.18
CA ASN A 48 -10.26 -0.61 6.84
C ASN A 48 -10.36 0.49 5.79
N SER A 49 -9.65 0.30 4.67
CA SER A 49 -9.78 1.17 3.51
C SER A 49 -11.21 1.16 2.97
N PRO A 50 -11.65 2.27 2.32
CA PRO A 50 -13.02 2.37 1.80
C PRO A 50 -13.28 1.55 0.53
N HIS A 51 -12.34 0.71 0.10
CA HIS A 51 -12.50 -0.18 -1.04
C HIS A 51 -12.52 -1.65 -0.61
N GLY A 52 -13.06 -2.52 -1.46
CA GLY A 52 -13.17 -3.95 -1.18
C GLY A 52 -11.93 -4.76 -1.53
N GLY A 53 -10.93 -4.16 -2.16
CA GLY A 53 -9.69 -4.81 -2.53
C GLY A 53 -8.93 -4.03 -3.58
N GLU A 54 -7.68 -4.39 -3.76
CA GLU A 54 -6.78 -3.76 -4.73
C GLU A 54 -5.88 -4.80 -5.39
N MET A 55 -5.35 -4.43 -6.55
CA MET A 55 -4.43 -5.26 -7.31
C MET A 55 -3.42 -4.34 -8.02
N HIS A 56 -2.16 -4.73 -7.96
CA HIS A 56 -1.07 -3.99 -8.59
C HIS A 56 -0.59 -4.73 -9.83
N ALA A 57 -0.90 -4.17 -11.00
CA ALA A 57 -0.62 -4.80 -12.28
C ALA A 57 0.83 -4.65 -12.74
N ASP A 58 1.57 -3.71 -12.14
CA ASP A 58 2.91 -3.34 -12.60
C ASP A 58 4.05 -4.07 -11.88
N GLY A 59 3.77 -4.72 -10.77
CA GLY A 59 4.81 -5.41 -10.00
C GLY A 59 4.34 -5.90 -8.64
N ASP A 60 5.28 -6.43 -7.87
CA ASP A 60 5.03 -6.89 -6.51
C ASP A 60 4.98 -5.70 -5.55
N GLU A 61 4.08 -5.80 -4.58
CA GLU A 61 4.02 -4.85 -3.47
C GLU A 61 4.76 -5.41 -2.26
N VAL A 62 5.46 -4.55 -1.52
CA VAL A 62 6.13 -4.93 -0.27
C VAL A 62 5.50 -4.16 0.89
N LEU A 63 5.16 -4.88 1.94
CA LEU A 63 4.56 -4.32 3.15
C LEU A 63 5.41 -4.68 4.37
N TYR A 64 5.60 -3.71 5.26
CA TYR A 64 6.18 -3.93 6.59
C TYR A 64 5.22 -3.41 7.64
N LEU A 65 4.86 -4.24 8.60
CA LEU A 65 4.02 -3.81 9.71
C LEU A 65 4.90 -3.31 10.86
N ILE A 66 4.82 -2.01 11.14
CA ILE A 66 5.61 -1.36 12.20
C ILE A 66 4.94 -1.57 13.55
N SER A 67 3.64 -1.38 13.61
CA SER A 67 2.85 -1.50 14.84
C SER A 67 1.44 -1.96 14.51
N GLY A 68 0.76 -2.52 15.50
CA GLY A 68 -0.60 -3.00 15.36
C GLY A 68 -0.70 -4.44 14.85
N LYS A 69 -1.84 -4.74 14.23
CA LYS A 69 -2.16 -6.09 13.75
C LYS A 69 -3.13 -5.98 12.59
N VAL A 70 -2.83 -6.68 11.51
CA VAL A 70 -3.65 -6.68 10.31
C VAL A 70 -3.86 -8.10 9.78
N LYS A 71 -4.86 -8.26 8.94
CA LYS A 71 -5.11 -9.49 8.22
C LYS A 71 -5.15 -9.16 6.72
N ILE A 72 -4.32 -9.85 5.96
CA ILE A 72 -4.31 -9.73 4.50
C ILE A 72 -5.25 -10.79 3.94
N VAL A 73 -6.33 -10.33 3.33
CA VAL A 73 -7.32 -11.19 2.70
C VAL A 73 -6.96 -11.35 1.22
N LEU A 74 -6.75 -12.59 0.81
CA LEU A 74 -6.44 -12.93 -0.59
C LEU A 74 -7.74 -13.23 -1.31
N LEU A 75 -8.12 -12.34 -2.22
CA LEU A 75 -9.38 -12.40 -2.94
C LEU A 75 -9.24 -13.32 -4.16
N ASP A 76 -10.30 -14.09 -4.45
CA ASP A 76 -10.40 -14.93 -5.66
C ASP A 76 -9.38 -16.09 -5.75
N SER A 77 -8.60 -16.34 -4.73
CA SER A 77 -7.52 -17.32 -4.79
C SER A 77 -7.83 -18.63 -4.08
N GLY A 78 -8.79 -18.62 -3.16
CA GLY A 78 -9.03 -19.75 -2.26
C GLY A 78 -7.94 -19.95 -1.21
N GLU A 79 -6.91 -19.12 -1.21
CA GLU A 79 -5.85 -19.15 -0.20
C GLU A 79 -6.33 -18.58 1.13
N LYS A 80 -5.69 -19.04 2.21
CA LYS A 80 -6.01 -18.57 3.55
C LYS A 80 -5.52 -17.13 3.74
N ASP A 81 -6.27 -16.38 4.55
CA ASP A 81 -5.85 -15.06 4.98
C ASP A 81 -4.53 -15.12 5.75
N ILE A 82 -3.74 -14.06 5.64
CA ILE A 82 -2.45 -13.96 6.30
C ILE A 82 -2.54 -12.91 7.40
N GLU A 83 -2.31 -13.33 8.64
CA GLU A 83 -2.24 -12.40 9.76
C GLU A 83 -0.81 -11.88 9.89
N MET A 84 -0.68 -10.54 10.01
CA MET A 84 0.59 -9.87 10.24
C MET A 84 0.59 -9.21 11.60
N ARG A 85 1.70 -9.31 12.30
CA ARG A 85 1.98 -8.64 13.57
C ARG A 85 3.14 -7.68 13.40
N ALA A 86 3.31 -6.76 14.34
CA ALA A 86 4.42 -5.82 14.33
C ALA A 86 5.75 -6.57 14.14
N GLY A 87 6.55 -6.10 13.20
CA GLY A 87 7.81 -6.73 12.82
C GLY A 87 7.73 -7.68 11.63
N ASP A 88 6.53 -8.02 11.15
CA ASP A 88 6.37 -8.87 9.97
C ASP A 88 6.49 -8.08 8.68
N GLY A 89 7.02 -8.74 7.66
CA GLY A 89 7.03 -8.25 6.29
C GLY A 89 6.25 -9.19 5.37
N LEU A 90 5.74 -8.67 4.26
CA LEU A 90 4.98 -9.45 3.28
C LEU A 90 5.28 -8.95 1.87
N VAL A 91 5.42 -9.87 0.95
CA VAL A 91 5.41 -9.57 -0.49
C VAL A 91 4.06 -10.01 -1.04
N VAL A 92 3.34 -9.08 -1.66
CA VAL A 92 2.12 -9.37 -2.40
C VAL A 92 2.49 -9.45 -3.88
N PRO A 93 2.41 -10.63 -4.51
CA PRO A 93 2.83 -10.77 -5.89
C PRO A 93 1.99 -9.94 -6.86
N LYS A 94 2.63 -9.52 -7.94
CA LYS A 94 1.99 -8.83 -9.07
C LYS A 94 0.69 -9.54 -9.47
N GLY A 95 -0.37 -8.77 -9.65
CA GLY A 95 -1.65 -9.27 -10.12
C GLY A 95 -2.53 -9.92 -9.08
N THR A 96 -2.10 -9.94 -7.81
CA THR A 96 -2.86 -10.55 -6.73
C THR A 96 -3.89 -9.58 -6.16
N TRP A 97 -5.17 -9.93 -6.27
CA TRP A 97 -6.24 -9.18 -5.60
C TRP A 97 -6.20 -9.44 -4.10
N HIS A 98 -6.10 -8.39 -3.32
CA HIS A 98 -5.99 -8.48 -1.87
C HIS A 98 -6.65 -7.31 -1.17
N ARG A 99 -6.86 -7.47 0.13
CA ARG A 99 -7.40 -6.43 1.00
C ARG A 99 -6.68 -6.49 2.34
N VAL A 100 -6.41 -5.33 2.92
CA VAL A 100 -5.84 -5.23 4.28
C VAL A 100 -6.97 -4.92 5.24
N ASP A 101 -7.27 -5.85 6.14
CA ASP A 101 -8.23 -5.65 7.22
C ASP A 101 -7.49 -5.27 8.50
N ILE A 102 -7.90 -4.18 9.11
CA ILE A 102 -7.26 -3.64 10.31
C ILE A 102 -7.87 -4.32 11.53
N LEU A 103 -7.07 -5.09 12.26
CA LEU A 103 -7.50 -5.75 13.49
C LEU A 103 -7.22 -4.89 14.73
N GLU A 104 -6.16 -4.12 14.69
CA GLU A 104 -5.79 -3.11 15.69
C GLU A 104 -5.25 -1.88 14.94
N PRO A 105 -5.31 -0.67 15.51
CA PRO A 105 -4.68 0.50 14.90
C PRO A 105 -3.23 0.19 14.51
N SER A 106 -2.85 0.48 13.27
CA SER A 106 -1.61 -0.02 12.69
C SER A 106 -0.87 1.05 11.92
N GLN A 107 0.45 0.91 11.86
CA GLN A 107 1.30 1.63 10.94
C GLN A 107 1.97 0.64 9.99
N ILE A 108 1.80 0.88 8.70
CA ILE A 108 2.28 0.00 7.63
C ILE A 108 3.20 0.81 6.73
N VAL A 109 4.42 0.33 6.53
CA VAL A 109 5.28 0.82 5.44
C VAL A 109 4.89 0.06 4.19
N TYR A 110 4.60 0.78 3.12
CA TYR A 110 4.27 0.18 1.84
C TYR A 110 5.24 0.65 0.76
N ALA A 111 5.56 -0.27 -0.14
CA ALA A 111 6.26 0.01 -1.39
C ALA A 111 5.38 -0.57 -2.50
N THR A 112 4.63 0.30 -3.17
CA THR A 112 3.55 -0.08 -4.07
C THR A 112 3.87 0.32 -5.49
N PRO A 113 3.92 -0.64 -6.43
CA PRO A 113 4.16 -0.32 -7.84
C PRO A 113 2.95 0.35 -8.47
N GLY A 114 3.21 1.15 -9.48
CA GLY A 114 2.20 1.85 -10.29
C GLY A 114 2.70 2.07 -11.71
N PRO A 115 1.89 2.72 -12.56
CA PRO A 115 0.68 3.51 -12.27
C PRO A 115 -0.65 2.76 -12.41
N ASN A 116 -0.65 1.47 -12.79
CA ASN A 116 -1.86 0.77 -13.21
C ASN A 116 -2.52 -0.03 -12.08
N ASN A 117 -2.72 0.60 -10.92
CA ASN A 117 -3.41 -0.02 -9.81
C ASN A 117 -4.91 -0.12 -10.09
N LYS A 118 -5.53 -1.21 -9.64
CA LYS A 118 -6.96 -1.46 -9.77
C LYS A 118 -7.59 -1.65 -8.40
N PHE A 119 -8.84 -1.21 -8.27
CA PHE A 119 -9.59 -1.28 -7.02
C PHE A 119 -10.95 -1.89 -7.25
N ARG A 120 -11.49 -2.57 -6.23
CA ARG A 120 -12.85 -3.08 -6.21
C ARG A 120 -13.67 -2.28 -5.20
N PRO A 121 -14.98 -2.07 -5.44
CA PRO A 121 -15.85 -1.49 -4.43
C PRO A 121 -16.02 -2.44 -3.25
N VAL A 122 -16.38 -1.90 -2.09
CA VAL A 122 -16.78 -2.71 -0.95
C VAL A 122 -18.01 -3.53 -1.33
N ALA A 123 -17.99 -4.83 -1.03
CA ALA A 123 -19.14 -5.69 -1.26
C ALA A 123 -20.31 -5.22 -0.41
N THR A 124 -21.49 -5.10 -1.03
CA THR A 124 -22.72 -4.77 -0.31
C THR A 124 -23.48 -6.06 -0.02
N ASP A 125 -23.92 -6.21 1.22
CA ASP A 125 -24.82 -7.28 1.60
C ASP A 125 -26.23 -6.90 1.14
N GLU A 126 -26.71 -7.61 0.15
CA GLU A 126 -28.07 -7.46 -0.34
C GLU A 126 -28.94 -8.64 0.06
#